data_24573c265ba8c0b4b4259430d8dca98e
#
_entry.id   24573c265ba8c0b4b4259430d8dca98e
#
_cell.length_a   1.000
_cell.length_b   1.000
_cell.length_c   1.000
_cell.angle_alpha   90.00
_cell.angle_beta   90.00
_cell.angle_gamma   90.00
#
_symmetry.space_group_name_H-M   'P 1'
#
loop_
_entity.id
_entity.type
_entity.pdbx_description
1 polymer ?
#
loop_
_entity_poly.entity_id
_entity_poly.type
_entity_poly.pdbx_seq_one_letter_code
_entity_poly.pdbx_strand_id
1 'polypeptide(L)'
;MPVRHLFDAVRNPREQTKVLLRNLQLCRQIDASKYSSLKQQLPYFVCAMFNPPYRRTENFAYTEYFIVDIDHLSDKQLVSSEVRKKLEADPRTMLCFLSPSGDGLKVLFKLSERCYDAGLYKMFYKLFVQKFSVKYALEQVVDTRTCDVTRACFLSADSEAYFNPEPELVVVDDYIKTDDVAVNIGMMRETEKKEHKKGTFTTTEKNPEPTDDVLAQIRSTLNMQSRKPRCKQEAYVPNELNDIMDDLKAYVEAKGVTLSEIVNIQYGKKLRFILGHKQAEINLFFGKRGFTVVQSPRTGTDKEANTLMADVINCFLEDNFFK
;
A
#
# COMPACT_ATOMS: atom_id res chain seq x y z
N MET A 1 -21.72 -9.15 -3.51
CA MET A 1 -21.74 -10.26 -4.51
C MET A 1 -21.55 -11.56 -3.75
N PRO A 2 -22.38 -12.60 -3.93
CA PRO A 2 -22.17 -13.91 -3.32
C PRO A 2 -20.84 -14.54 -3.76
N VAL A 3 -20.14 -15.24 -2.85
CA VAL A 3 -18.85 -15.88 -3.16
C VAL A 3 -18.98 -16.93 -4.27
N ARG A 4 -20.15 -17.56 -4.41
CA ARG A 4 -20.44 -18.48 -5.53
C ARG A 4 -20.24 -17.82 -6.89
N HIS A 5 -20.67 -16.58 -7.04
CA HIS A 5 -20.45 -15.82 -8.31
C HIS A 5 -18.97 -15.55 -8.57
N LEU A 6 -18.18 -15.32 -7.51
CA LEU A 6 -16.74 -15.16 -7.64
C LEU A 6 -16.09 -16.47 -8.11
N PHE A 7 -16.47 -17.59 -7.50
CA PHE A 7 -16.03 -18.93 -7.92
C PHE A 7 -16.36 -19.18 -9.40
N ASP A 8 -17.61 -18.93 -9.82
CA ASP A 8 -18.04 -19.15 -11.20
C ASP A 8 -17.27 -18.24 -12.18
N ALA A 9 -16.99 -16.98 -11.78
CA ALA A 9 -16.22 -16.04 -12.58
C ALA A 9 -14.74 -16.41 -12.72
N VAL A 10 -14.15 -17.05 -11.70
CA VAL A 10 -12.78 -17.56 -11.73
C VAL A 10 -12.70 -18.85 -12.57
N ARG A 11 -13.66 -19.74 -12.39
CA ARG A 11 -13.69 -21.02 -13.11
C ARG A 11 -14.00 -20.86 -14.59
N ASN A 12 -14.92 -19.95 -14.92
CA ASN A 12 -15.37 -19.66 -16.28
C ASN A 12 -15.29 -18.14 -16.58
N PRO A 13 -14.10 -17.56 -16.66
CA PRO A 13 -13.97 -16.13 -16.92
C PRO A 13 -14.40 -15.79 -18.36
N ARG A 14 -14.85 -14.54 -18.54
CA ARG A 14 -15.21 -14.00 -19.85
C ARG A 14 -14.02 -14.06 -20.81
N GLU A 15 -14.27 -14.21 -22.11
CA GLU A 15 -13.20 -14.31 -23.13
C GLU A 15 -12.23 -13.13 -23.08
N GLN A 16 -12.71 -11.90 -22.89
CA GLN A 16 -11.86 -10.73 -22.73
C GLN A 16 -10.88 -10.87 -21.55
N THR A 17 -11.33 -11.42 -20.43
CA THR A 17 -10.49 -11.66 -19.26
C THR A 17 -9.47 -12.76 -19.53
N LYS A 18 -9.84 -13.82 -20.24
CA LYS A 18 -8.91 -14.90 -20.65
C LYS A 18 -7.79 -14.36 -21.54
N VAL A 19 -8.13 -13.52 -22.52
CA VAL A 19 -7.13 -12.89 -23.39
C VAL A 19 -6.18 -11.99 -22.62
N LEU A 20 -6.70 -11.15 -21.71
CA LEU A 20 -5.87 -10.31 -20.84
C LEU A 20 -4.93 -11.13 -19.97
N LEU A 21 -5.40 -12.23 -19.38
CA LEU A 21 -4.58 -13.10 -18.53
C LEU A 21 -3.49 -13.80 -19.34
N ARG A 22 -3.77 -14.29 -20.56
CA ARG A 22 -2.75 -14.87 -21.44
C ARG A 22 -1.66 -13.83 -21.78
N ASN A 23 -2.06 -12.62 -22.16
CA ASN A 23 -1.11 -11.54 -22.45
C ASN A 23 -0.30 -11.15 -21.21
N LEU A 24 -0.93 -11.10 -20.06
CA LEU A 24 -0.27 -10.83 -18.78
C LEU A 24 0.83 -11.87 -18.48
N GLN A 25 0.50 -13.16 -18.61
CA GLN A 25 1.44 -14.25 -18.35
C GLN A 25 2.62 -14.23 -19.31
N LEU A 26 2.40 -13.92 -20.60
CA LEU A 26 3.46 -13.75 -21.57
C LEU A 26 4.38 -12.56 -21.25
N CYS A 27 3.81 -11.44 -20.80
CA CYS A 27 4.59 -10.25 -20.47
C CYS A 27 5.36 -10.36 -19.14
N ARG A 28 5.01 -11.30 -18.27
CA ARG A 28 5.61 -11.43 -16.93
C ARG A 28 7.13 -11.52 -16.95
N GLN A 29 7.69 -12.26 -17.88
CA GLN A 29 9.14 -12.50 -17.99
C GLN A 29 9.86 -11.50 -18.90
N ILE A 30 9.11 -10.76 -19.73
CA ILE A 30 9.67 -9.95 -20.80
C ILE A 30 9.70 -8.47 -20.42
N ASP A 31 8.59 -7.95 -19.83
CA ASP A 31 8.42 -6.53 -19.57
C ASP A 31 7.57 -6.29 -18.31
N ALA A 32 8.24 -5.96 -17.21
CA ALA A 32 7.61 -5.70 -15.92
C ALA A 32 6.68 -4.47 -15.94
N SER A 33 6.98 -3.45 -16.76
CA SER A 33 6.13 -2.25 -16.89
C SER A 33 4.82 -2.58 -17.60
N LYS A 34 4.91 -3.33 -18.70
CA LYS A 34 3.75 -3.81 -19.47
C LYS A 34 2.92 -4.80 -18.66
N TYR A 35 3.57 -5.69 -17.91
CA TYR A 35 2.91 -6.59 -16.97
C TYR A 35 2.07 -5.83 -15.94
N SER A 36 2.63 -4.81 -15.30
CA SER A 36 1.92 -3.98 -14.32
C SER A 36 0.72 -3.25 -14.93
N SER A 37 0.89 -2.68 -16.13
CA SER A 37 -0.18 -1.99 -16.88
C SER A 37 -1.33 -2.94 -17.26
N LEU A 38 -1.03 -4.14 -17.74
CA LEU A 38 -2.03 -5.16 -18.08
C LEU A 38 -2.75 -5.67 -16.84
N LYS A 39 -2.02 -5.86 -15.73
CA LYS A 39 -2.62 -6.31 -14.46
C LYS A 39 -3.68 -5.33 -13.95
N GLN A 40 -3.49 -4.03 -14.13
CA GLN A 40 -4.45 -3.00 -13.73
C GLN A 40 -5.74 -3.00 -14.57
N GLN A 41 -5.73 -3.61 -15.75
CA GLN A 41 -6.91 -3.73 -16.62
C GLN A 41 -7.79 -4.93 -16.26
N LEU A 42 -7.30 -5.85 -15.42
CA LEU A 42 -8.08 -6.99 -14.97
C LEU A 42 -9.26 -6.54 -14.10
N PRO A 43 -10.42 -7.19 -14.21
CA PRO A 43 -11.47 -7.06 -13.22
C PRO A 43 -10.94 -7.42 -11.84
N TYR A 44 -11.44 -6.72 -10.82
CA TYR A 44 -11.06 -6.97 -9.44
C TYR A 44 -12.27 -6.99 -8.51
N PHE A 45 -12.10 -7.56 -7.35
CA PHE A 45 -13.06 -7.49 -6.25
C PHE A 45 -12.36 -7.05 -4.96
N VAL A 46 -13.14 -6.70 -3.97
CA VAL A 46 -12.70 -6.41 -2.60
C VAL A 46 -13.54 -7.25 -1.63
N CYS A 47 -12.94 -7.66 -0.53
CA CYS A 47 -13.65 -8.43 0.51
C CYS A 47 -14.51 -7.55 1.42
N ALA A 48 -14.19 -6.25 1.49
CA ALA A 48 -14.86 -5.30 2.36
C ALA A 48 -16.04 -4.59 1.67
N MET A 49 -16.98 -4.13 2.49
CA MET A 49 -18.07 -3.23 2.11
C MET A 49 -17.74 -1.80 2.49
N PHE A 50 -18.16 -0.85 1.64
CA PHE A 50 -17.90 0.58 1.81
C PHE A 50 -19.21 1.37 1.73
N ASN A 51 -19.34 2.37 2.61
CA ASN A 51 -20.47 3.30 2.60
C ASN A 51 -19.97 4.73 2.87
N PRO A 52 -20.05 5.68 1.91
CA PRO A 52 -20.52 5.49 0.52
C PRO A 52 -19.63 4.50 -0.27
N PRO A 53 -20.10 3.96 -1.43
CA PRO A 53 -19.47 2.82 -2.12
C PRO A 53 -18.20 3.20 -2.87
N TYR A 54 -17.33 3.97 -2.23
CA TYR A 54 -15.99 4.29 -2.71
C TYR A 54 -14.95 3.56 -1.88
N ARG A 55 -14.03 2.88 -2.53
CA ARG A 55 -12.95 2.09 -1.93
C ARG A 55 -11.91 2.99 -1.26
N ARG A 56 -12.24 3.47 -0.06
CA ARG A 56 -11.37 4.28 0.81
C ARG A 56 -11.53 3.80 2.25
N THR A 57 -10.48 3.89 3.05
CA THR A 57 -10.51 3.45 4.45
C THR A 57 -11.55 4.22 5.27
N GLU A 58 -11.76 5.50 4.98
CA GLU A 58 -12.77 6.35 5.65
C GLU A 58 -14.21 5.87 5.40
N ASN A 59 -14.44 5.15 4.30
CA ASN A 59 -15.75 4.64 3.92
C ASN A 59 -15.93 3.17 4.29
N PHE A 60 -14.98 2.55 4.97
CA PHE A 60 -15.08 1.15 5.38
C PHE A 60 -16.28 0.96 6.29
N ALA A 61 -17.18 0.06 5.90
CA ALA A 61 -18.36 -0.27 6.68
C ALA A 61 -18.14 -1.57 7.47
N TYR A 62 -17.77 -2.65 6.78
CA TYR A 62 -17.44 -3.95 7.41
C TYR A 62 -16.80 -4.91 6.42
N THR A 63 -16.24 -5.98 6.93
CA THR A 63 -15.89 -7.18 6.15
C THR A 63 -16.38 -8.46 6.81
N GLU A 64 -16.78 -9.43 5.99
CA GLU A 64 -17.13 -10.82 6.40
C GLU A 64 -16.12 -11.83 5.88
N TYR A 65 -15.28 -11.39 4.93
CA TYR A 65 -14.33 -12.26 4.23
C TYR A 65 -12.95 -11.61 4.21
N PHE A 66 -11.93 -12.44 4.11
CA PHE A 66 -10.57 -11.98 3.85
C PHE A 66 -9.84 -12.99 2.97
N ILE A 67 -8.83 -12.50 2.26
CA ILE A 67 -8.08 -13.31 1.31
C ILE A 67 -6.60 -13.27 1.65
N VAL A 68 -5.96 -14.43 1.61
CA VAL A 68 -4.51 -14.58 1.75
C VAL A 68 -3.91 -14.75 0.36
N ASP A 69 -2.93 -13.92 0.05
CA ASP A 69 -2.16 -13.96 -1.19
C ASP A 69 -0.85 -14.73 -0.96
N ILE A 70 -0.64 -15.75 -1.77
CA ILE A 70 0.57 -16.56 -1.78
C ILE A 70 1.18 -16.39 -3.16
N ASP A 71 2.33 -15.72 -3.23
CA ASP A 71 2.97 -15.36 -4.49
C ASP A 71 4.36 -15.99 -4.61
N HIS A 72 4.87 -16.09 -5.84
CA HIS A 72 6.25 -16.53 -6.10
C HIS A 72 6.60 -17.95 -5.61
N LEU A 73 5.67 -18.90 -5.79
CA LEU A 73 5.90 -20.29 -5.38
C LEU A 73 7.09 -20.92 -6.11
N SER A 74 7.24 -20.66 -7.42
CA SER A 74 8.34 -21.19 -8.24
C SER A 74 9.71 -20.68 -7.77
N ASP A 75 9.82 -19.42 -7.31
CA ASP A 75 11.06 -18.85 -6.82
C ASP A 75 11.61 -19.56 -5.57
N LYS A 76 10.72 -20.25 -4.85
CA LYS A 76 11.04 -21.04 -3.65
C LYS A 76 10.98 -22.54 -3.86
N GLN A 77 10.95 -22.97 -5.11
CA GLN A 77 10.89 -24.40 -5.48
C GLN A 77 9.67 -25.13 -4.87
N LEU A 78 8.59 -24.39 -4.57
CA LEU A 78 7.35 -24.97 -4.07
C LEU A 78 6.45 -25.37 -5.23
N VAL A 79 5.98 -26.62 -5.19
CA VAL A 79 5.06 -27.13 -6.21
C VAL A 79 3.64 -26.64 -5.91
N SER A 80 3.11 -25.80 -6.81
CA SER A 80 1.80 -25.16 -6.64
C SER A 80 0.67 -26.17 -6.37
N SER A 81 0.67 -27.34 -7.01
CA SER A 81 -0.33 -28.39 -6.80
C SER A 81 -0.27 -29.05 -5.42
N GLU A 82 0.92 -29.17 -4.84
CA GLU A 82 1.08 -29.73 -3.48
C GLU A 82 0.63 -28.72 -2.42
N VAL A 83 1.02 -27.45 -2.60
CA VAL A 83 0.58 -26.36 -1.71
C VAL A 83 -0.94 -26.24 -1.78
N ARG A 84 -1.51 -26.25 -2.98
CA ARG A 84 -2.98 -26.23 -3.20
C ARG A 84 -3.69 -27.33 -2.43
N LYS A 85 -3.27 -28.58 -2.57
CA LYS A 85 -3.89 -29.72 -1.85
C LYS A 85 -3.89 -29.53 -0.33
N LYS A 86 -2.80 -29.01 0.23
CA LYS A 86 -2.72 -28.72 1.68
C LYS A 86 -3.69 -27.62 2.10
N LEU A 87 -3.86 -26.58 1.26
CA LEU A 87 -4.74 -25.46 1.54
C LEU A 87 -6.22 -25.82 1.37
N GLU A 88 -6.54 -26.63 0.37
CA GLU A 88 -7.91 -27.17 0.16
C GLU A 88 -8.34 -28.12 1.26
N ALA A 89 -7.39 -28.81 1.89
CA ALA A 89 -7.66 -29.69 3.04
C ALA A 89 -7.88 -28.91 4.36
N ASP A 90 -7.59 -27.60 4.42
CA ASP A 90 -7.95 -26.79 5.59
C ASP A 90 -9.47 -26.53 5.60
N PRO A 91 -10.21 -27.01 6.62
CA PRO A 91 -11.67 -26.90 6.66
C PRO A 91 -12.17 -25.44 6.64
N ARG A 92 -11.32 -24.47 6.99
CA ARG A 92 -11.63 -23.05 6.96
C ARG A 92 -11.56 -22.45 5.55
N THR A 93 -10.93 -23.13 4.60
CA THR A 93 -10.79 -22.66 3.22
C THR A 93 -12.13 -22.65 2.52
N MET A 94 -12.63 -21.46 2.18
CA MET A 94 -13.87 -21.30 1.42
C MET A 94 -13.64 -21.34 -0.09
N LEU A 95 -12.58 -20.68 -0.57
CA LEU A 95 -12.24 -20.62 -1.99
C LEU A 95 -10.72 -20.63 -2.13
N CYS A 96 -10.19 -21.47 -3.02
CA CYS A 96 -8.77 -21.48 -3.39
C CYS A 96 -8.63 -21.49 -4.90
N PHE A 97 -7.81 -20.58 -5.44
CA PHE A 97 -7.61 -20.44 -6.88
C PHE A 97 -6.25 -19.84 -7.23
N LEU A 98 -5.80 -20.06 -8.46
CA LEU A 98 -4.55 -19.51 -8.98
C LEU A 98 -4.57 -17.98 -9.05
N SER A 99 -3.45 -17.35 -8.75
CA SER A 99 -3.26 -15.92 -8.98
C SER A 99 -3.20 -15.60 -10.49
N PRO A 100 -3.42 -14.32 -10.89
CA PRO A 100 -3.33 -13.93 -12.30
C PRO A 100 -1.98 -14.22 -12.97
N SER A 101 -0.91 -14.26 -12.19
CA SER A 101 0.43 -14.60 -12.68
C SER A 101 0.61 -16.09 -13.02
N GLY A 102 -0.28 -16.95 -12.53
CA GLY A 102 -0.17 -18.40 -12.64
C GLY A 102 0.85 -19.04 -11.69
N ASP A 103 1.55 -18.25 -10.87
CA ASP A 103 2.61 -18.70 -9.98
C ASP A 103 2.33 -18.36 -8.51
N GLY A 104 1.08 -18.40 -8.14
CA GLY A 104 0.63 -18.15 -6.79
C GLY A 104 -0.77 -18.65 -6.58
N LEU A 105 -1.22 -18.64 -5.33
CA LEU A 105 -2.53 -19.06 -4.90
C LEU A 105 -3.21 -17.97 -4.10
N LYS A 106 -4.52 -17.88 -4.22
CA LYS A 106 -5.37 -17.00 -3.43
C LYS A 106 -6.35 -17.83 -2.64
N VAL A 107 -6.39 -17.61 -1.32
CA VAL A 107 -7.22 -18.39 -0.41
C VAL A 107 -8.17 -17.46 0.33
N LEU A 108 -9.46 -17.64 0.12
CA LEU A 108 -10.53 -16.89 0.78
C LEU A 108 -11.04 -17.63 2.02
N PHE A 109 -11.21 -16.88 3.09
CA PHE A 109 -11.76 -17.32 4.36
C PHE A 109 -12.98 -16.49 4.73
N LYS A 110 -13.85 -17.05 5.60
CA LYS A 110 -15.02 -16.37 6.13
C LYS A 110 -14.86 -16.16 7.64
N LEU A 111 -15.14 -14.94 8.10
CA LEU A 111 -15.20 -14.62 9.53
C LEU A 111 -16.49 -15.15 10.17
N SER A 112 -16.42 -15.47 11.46
CA SER A 112 -17.59 -15.83 12.26
C SER A 112 -18.56 -14.66 12.42
N GLU A 113 -18.01 -13.46 12.53
CA GLU A 113 -18.75 -12.21 12.69
C GLU A 113 -18.19 -11.12 11.76
N ARG A 114 -19.01 -10.13 11.49
CA ARG A 114 -18.59 -8.96 10.72
C ARG A 114 -17.57 -8.14 11.51
N CYS A 115 -16.46 -7.82 10.88
CA CYS A 115 -15.49 -6.88 11.44
C CYS A 115 -15.80 -5.47 10.93
N TYR A 116 -16.08 -4.55 11.85
CA TYR A 116 -16.45 -3.15 11.56
C TYR A 116 -15.30 -2.17 11.75
N ASP A 117 -14.20 -2.59 12.36
CA ASP A 117 -13.02 -1.77 12.64
C ASP A 117 -11.85 -2.15 11.73
N ALA A 118 -11.35 -1.20 10.93
CA ALA A 118 -10.26 -1.42 9.99
C ALA A 118 -8.91 -1.66 10.71
N GLY A 119 -8.72 -1.09 11.89
CA GLY A 119 -7.52 -1.29 12.72
C GLY A 119 -7.50 -2.68 13.33
N LEU A 120 -8.63 -3.12 13.89
CA LEU A 120 -8.84 -4.48 14.40
C LEU A 120 -8.62 -5.51 13.30
N TYR A 121 -9.22 -5.29 12.11
CA TYR A 121 -9.03 -6.15 10.95
C TYR A 121 -7.54 -6.27 10.56
N LYS A 122 -6.83 -5.16 10.50
CA LYS A 122 -5.41 -5.13 10.15
C LYS A 122 -4.58 -5.94 11.13
N MET A 123 -4.85 -5.81 12.43
CA MET A 123 -4.17 -6.56 13.49
C MET A 123 -4.49 -8.06 13.38
N PHE A 124 -5.77 -8.41 13.30
CA PHE A 124 -6.23 -9.77 13.09
C PHE A 124 -5.55 -10.42 11.88
N TYR A 125 -5.59 -9.75 10.72
CA TYR A 125 -5.03 -10.28 9.48
C TYR A 125 -3.54 -10.61 9.62
N LYS A 126 -2.74 -9.71 10.20
CA LYS A 126 -1.32 -9.96 10.43
C LYS A 126 -1.07 -11.20 11.31
N LEU A 127 -1.80 -11.33 12.40
CA LEU A 127 -1.67 -12.47 13.32
C LEU A 127 -2.16 -13.77 12.68
N PHE A 128 -3.28 -13.72 11.93
CA PHE A 128 -3.77 -14.87 11.18
C PHE A 128 -2.73 -15.35 10.16
N VAL A 129 -2.24 -14.43 9.31
CA VAL A 129 -1.27 -14.74 8.25
C VAL A 129 0.03 -15.30 8.84
N GLN A 130 0.49 -14.77 9.96
CA GLN A 130 1.67 -15.30 10.66
C GLN A 130 1.46 -16.76 11.10
N LYS A 131 0.35 -17.07 11.80
CA LYS A 131 0.03 -18.45 12.23
C LYS A 131 -0.19 -19.36 11.02
N PHE A 132 -0.89 -18.85 9.99
CA PHE A 132 -1.17 -19.58 8.76
C PHE A 132 0.12 -19.92 7.99
N SER A 133 1.01 -18.95 7.78
CA SER A 133 2.27 -19.17 7.06
C SER A 133 3.17 -20.18 7.76
N VAL A 134 3.26 -20.14 9.09
CA VAL A 134 4.00 -21.13 9.89
C VAL A 134 3.37 -22.53 9.76
N LYS A 135 2.03 -22.61 9.88
CA LYS A 135 1.31 -23.92 9.79
C LYS A 135 1.60 -24.65 8.48
N TYR A 136 1.72 -23.92 7.38
CA TYR A 136 1.90 -24.48 6.03
C TYR A 136 3.32 -24.37 5.48
N ALA A 137 4.29 -23.85 6.26
CA ALA A 137 5.66 -23.57 5.85
C ALA A 137 5.73 -22.62 4.63
N LEU A 138 4.91 -21.55 4.65
CA LEU A 138 4.75 -20.58 3.57
C LEU A 138 5.26 -19.18 3.92
N GLU A 139 6.09 -19.02 4.98
CA GLU A 139 6.53 -17.72 5.49
C GLU A 139 7.30 -16.87 4.48
N GLN A 140 7.84 -17.49 3.44
CA GLN A 140 8.62 -16.79 2.42
C GLN A 140 7.80 -16.35 1.20
N VAL A 141 6.58 -16.86 1.06
CA VAL A 141 5.73 -16.68 -0.13
C VAL A 141 4.38 -16.03 0.17
N VAL A 142 4.00 -15.92 1.45
CA VAL A 142 2.76 -15.21 1.83
C VAL A 142 3.02 -13.71 1.91
N ASP A 143 2.19 -12.91 1.21
CA ASP A 143 2.26 -11.45 1.28
C ASP A 143 1.57 -10.92 2.55
N THR A 144 2.38 -10.51 3.54
CA THR A 144 1.90 -9.93 4.80
C THR A 144 1.42 -8.49 4.67
N ARG A 145 1.70 -7.83 3.54
CA ARG A 145 1.36 -6.42 3.27
C ARG A 145 -0.09 -6.23 2.85
N THR A 146 -0.79 -7.32 2.55
CA THR A 146 -2.20 -7.30 2.09
C THR A 146 -3.22 -7.11 3.21
N CYS A 147 -2.81 -6.52 4.33
CA CYS A 147 -3.63 -6.34 5.55
C CYS A 147 -4.61 -5.15 5.51
N ASP A 148 -4.72 -4.46 4.38
CA ASP A 148 -5.59 -3.30 4.22
C ASP A 148 -7.01 -3.71 3.78
N VAL A 149 -8.04 -3.17 4.43
CA VAL A 149 -9.45 -3.40 4.09
C VAL A 149 -9.80 -2.93 2.67
N THR A 150 -9.04 -1.99 2.11
CA THR A 150 -9.23 -1.50 0.74
C THR A 150 -8.54 -2.37 -0.31
N ARG A 151 -7.87 -3.46 0.08
CA ARG A 151 -7.09 -4.28 -0.86
C ARG A 151 -7.95 -4.83 -1.99
N ALA A 152 -7.56 -4.49 -3.22
CA ALA A 152 -8.16 -5.06 -4.42
C ALA A 152 -7.50 -6.40 -4.76
N CYS A 153 -8.33 -7.40 -5.05
CA CYS A 153 -7.90 -8.71 -5.53
C CYS A 153 -8.30 -8.86 -6.99
N PHE A 154 -7.33 -8.97 -7.88
CA PHE A 154 -7.59 -9.16 -9.31
C PHE A 154 -8.14 -10.55 -9.59
N LEU A 155 -9.13 -10.63 -10.49
CA LEU A 155 -9.67 -11.88 -10.99
C LEU A 155 -8.63 -12.64 -11.80
N SER A 156 -8.73 -13.96 -11.72
CA SER A 156 -7.86 -14.90 -12.40
C SER A 156 -8.72 -15.89 -13.21
N ALA A 157 -8.07 -16.83 -13.90
CA ALA A 157 -8.71 -17.95 -14.58
C ALA A 157 -8.14 -19.25 -13.99
N ASP A 158 -9.01 -20.07 -13.42
CA ASP A 158 -8.63 -21.36 -12.85
C ASP A 158 -9.79 -22.36 -12.94
N SER A 159 -9.70 -23.28 -13.90
CA SER A 159 -10.71 -24.34 -14.09
C SER A 159 -10.79 -25.32 -12.91
N GLU A 160 -9.71 -25.41 -12.13
CA GLU A 160 -9.61 -26.29 -10.96
C GLU A 160 -9.83 -25.54 -9.65
N ALA A 161 -10.41 -24.34 -9.71
CA ALA A 161 -10.70 -23.58 -8.49
C ALA A 161 -11.53 -24.41 -7.51
N TYR A 162 -11.10 -24.44 -6.24
CA TYR A 162 -11.78 -25.13 -5.16
C TYR A 162 -12.80 -24.21 -4.49
N PHE A 163 -13.96 -24.75 -4.15
CA PHE A 163 -15.01 -24.03 -3.41
C PHE A 163 -15.69 -24.91 -2.38
N ASN A 164 -15.64 -24.48 -1.12
CA ASN A 164 -16.39 -25.05 -0.01
C ASN A 164 -17.51 -24.06 0.38
N PRO A 165 -18.79 -24.40 0.18
CA PRO A 165 -19.92 -23.51 0.54
C PRO A 165 -20.13 -23.37 2.06
N GLU A 166 -19.64 -24.32 2.85
CA GLU A 166 -19.82 -24.40 4.30
C GLU A 166 -18.47 -24.56 5.02
N PRO A 167 -17.56 -23.55 4.92
CA PRO A 167 -16.28 -23.64 5.59
C PRO A 167 -16.43 -23.42 7.09
N GLU A 168 -15.46 -23.92 7.86
CA GLU A 168 -15.30 -23.51 9.24
C GLU A 168 -15.03 -22.01 9.31
N LEU A 169 -15.73 -21.33 10.20
CA LEU A 169 -15.63 -19.87 10.34
C LEU A 169 -14.38 -19.51 11.16
N VAL A 170 -13.73 -18.44 10.76
CA VAL A 170 -12.57 -17.93 11.47
C VAL A 170 -13.03 -16.93 12.54
N VAL A 171 -12.73 -17.24 13.79
CA VAL A 171 -13.06 -16.40 14.94
C VAL A 171 -11.92 -15.41 15.17
N VAL A 172 -12.23 -14.11 15.19
CA VAL A 172 -11.22 -13.04 15.35
C VAL A 172 -10.54 -13.14 16.72
N ASP A 173 -11.30 -13.46 17.77
CA ASP A 173 -10.82 -13.51 19.15
C ASP A 173 -9.82 -14.66 19.41
N ASP A 174 -9.76 -15.69 18.56
CA ASP A 174 -8.74 -16.74 18.63
C ASP A 174 -7.33 -16.23 18.26
N TYR A 175 -7.28 -15.06 17.64
CA TYR A 175 -6.04 -14.42 17.18
C TYR A 175 -5.71 -13.18 17.98
N ILE A 176 -6.72 -12.43 18.43
CA ILE A 176 -6.58 -11.18 19.19
C ILE A 176 -7.19 -11.41 20.58
N LYS A 177 -6.37 -11.30 21.61
CA LYS A 177 -6.89 -11.23 22.99
C LYS A 177 -7.34 -9.80 23.26
N THR A 178 -8.62 -9.53 23.11
CA THR A 178 -9.23 -8.20 23.28
C THR A 178 -9.03 -7.64 24.68
N ASP A 179 -8.88 -8.50 25.69
CA ASP A 179 -8.72 -8.12 27.10
C ASP A 179 -7.29 -7.65 27.46
N ASP A 180 -6.31 -7.84 26.57
CA ASP A 180 -4.93 -7.47 26.87
C ASP A 180 -4.26 -6.72 25.68
N VAL A 181 -4.55 -5.42 25.61
CA VAL A 181 -4.02 -4.52 24.58
C VAL A 181 -2.48 -4.50 24.57
N ALA A 182 -1.84 -4.66 25.73
CA ALA A 182 -0.38 -4.64 25.85
C ALA A 182 0.25 -5.89 25.21
N VAL A 183 -0.37 -7.06 25.37
CA VAL A 183 0.07 -8.32 24.72
C VAL A 183 -0.11 -8.24 23.21
N ASN A 184 -1.22 -7.69 22.74
CA ASN A 184 -1.49 -7.51 21.31
C ASN A 184 -0.50 -6.55 20.65
N ILE A 185 -0.18 -5.43 21.29
CA ILE A 185 0.85 -4.48 20.83
C ILE A 185 2.25 -5.12 20.86
N GLY A 186 2.55 -5.94 21.86
CA GLY A 186 3.80 -6.71 21.95
C GLY A 186 3.95 -7.67 20.77
N MET A 187 2.90 -8.43 20.45
CA MET A 187 2.86 -9.35 19.30
C MET A 187 3.00 -8.61 17.96
N MET A 188 2.36 -7.45 17.80
CA MET A 188 2.53 -6.63 16.60
C MET A 188 3.97 -6.13 16.42
N ARG A 189 4.59 -5.63 17.49
CA ARG A 189 5.98 -5.17 17.46
C ARG A 189 6.98 -6.30 17.16
N GLU A 190 6.73 -7.51 17.64
CA GLU A 190 7.54 -8.68 17.29
C GLU A 190 7.37 -9.08 15.82
N THR A 191 6.14 -9.00 15.30
CA THR A 191 5.84 -9.29 13.89
C THR A 191 6.52 -8.26 12.99
N GLU A 192 6.43 -6.98 13.32
CA GLU A 192 7.08 -5.89 12.57
C GLU A 192 8.62 -5.98 12.65
N LYS A 193 9.20 -6.36 13.79
CA LYS A 193 10.64 -6.61 13.92
C LYS A 193 11.11 -7.80 13.07
N LYS A 194 10.29 -8.85 12.95
CA LYS A 194 10.58 -10.00 12.09
C LYS A 194 10.47 -9.63 10.60
N GLU A 195 9.51 -8.79 10.23
CA GLU A 195 9.37 -8.24 8.88
C GLU A 195 10.55 -7.33 8.50
N HIS A 196 10.99 -6.45 9.41
CA HIS A 196 12.18 -5.61 9.21
C HIS A 196 13.47 -6.42 9.10
N LYS A 197 13.62 -7.52 9.84
CA LYS A 197 14.78 -8.41 9.72
C LYS A 197 14.79 -9.23 8.44
N LYS A 198 13.62 -9.53 7.84
CA LYS A 198 13.50 -10.19 6.53
C LYS A 198 13.72 -9.22 5.36
N GLY A 199 13.56 -7.92 5.56
CA GLY A 199 13.78 -6.89 4.54
C GLY A 199 15.22 -6.38 4.44
N THR A 200 16.08 -6.73 5.38
CA THR A 200 17.53 -6.51 5.28
C THR A 200 18.17 -7.75 4.68
N PHE A 201 18.12 -7.90 3.36
CA PHE A 201 19.17 -8.61 2.65
C PHE A 201 20.46 -7.85 2.94
N THR A 202 21.25 -8.37 3.84
CA THR A 202 22.66 -8.05 3.92
C THR A 202 23.28 -8.47 2.59
N THR A 203 23.45 -7.51 1.70
CA THR A 203 24.41 -7.55 0.63
C THR A 203 25.80 -7.53 1.27
N THR A 204 26.23 -8.69 1.74
CA THR A 204 27.62 -8.97 2.01
C THR A 204 28.11 -9.83 0.88
N GLU A 205 28.30 -9.16 -0.24
CA GLU A 205 29.36 -9.37 -1.23
C GLU A 205 29.20 -8.21 -2.20
N LYS A 206 30.08 -7.23 -2.12
CA LYS A 206 30.22 -6.20 -3.13
C LYS A 206 30.70 -6.93 -4.38
N ASN A 207 29.78 -7.34 -5.24
CA ASN A 207 30.13 -7.53 -6.64
C ASN A 207 30.69 -6.18 -7.09
N PRO A 208 31.89 -6.12 -7.67
CA PRO A 208 32.44 -4.88 -8.18
C PRO A 208 31.40 -4.29 -9.14
N GLU A 209 31.08 -3.01 -8.96
CA GLU A 209 30.19 -2.31 -9.88
C GLU A 209 30.69 -2.55 -11.31
N PRO A 210 29.80 -2.90 -12.26
CA PRO A 210 30.23 -3.12 -13.63
C PRO A 210 30.89 -1.83 -14.14
N THR A 211 32.06 -1.97 -14.74
CA THR A 211 32.81 -0.83 -15.32
C THR A 211 31.93 -0.10 -16.32
N ASP A 212 32.15 1.21 -16.48
CA ASP A 212 31.40 2.07 -17.41
C ASP A 212 31.35 1.50 -18.83
N ASP A 213 32.40 0.75 -19.27
CA ASP A 213 32.47 0.08 -20.56
C ASP A 213 31.44 -1.07 -20.66
N VAL A 214 31.24 -1.85 -19.60
CA VAL A 214 30.23 -2.92 -19.55
C VAL A 214 28.83 -2.33 -19.57
N LEU A 215 28.61 -1.21 -18.84
CA LEU A 215 27.34 -0.48 -18.87
C LEU A 215 27.06 0.14 -20.24
N ALA A 216 28.07 0.66 -20.93
CA ALA A 216 27.96 1.17 -22.29
C ALA A 216 27.62 0.07 -23.29
N GLN A 217 28.24 -1.10 -23.16
CA GLN A 217 27.97 -2.28 -23.99
C GLN A 217 26.55 -2.84 -23.79
N ILE A 218 26.07 -2.90 -22.55
CA ILE A 218 24.69 -3.28 -22.23
C ILE A 218 23.71 -2.26 -22.82
N ARG A 219 23.97 -0.96 -22.70
CA ARG A 219 23.12 0.09 -23.28
C ARG A 219 23.06 0.03 -24.80
N SER A 220 24.16 -0.25 -25.47
CA SER A 220 24.21 -0.38 -26.93
C SER A 220 23.47 -1.63 -27.42
N THR A 221 23.59 -2.77 -26.71
CA THR A 221 22.93 -4.03 -27.07
C THR A 221 21.41 -3.97 -26.85
N LEU A 222 20.95 -3.21 -25.85
CA LEU A 222 19.53 -3.07 -25.56
C LEU A 222 18.83 -1.96 -26.36
N ASN A 223 19.56 -1.27 -27.27
CA ASN A 223 19.03 -0.16 -28.07
C ASN A 223 18.23 0.87 -27.21
N MET A 224 18.63 1.01 -25.94
CA MET A 224 18.05 1.98 -25.03
C MET A 224 18.59 3.35 -25.38
N GLN A 225 17.83 4.12 -26.16
CA GLN A 225 18.08 5.56 -26.22
C GLN A 225 18.09 6.08 -24.79
N SER A 226 19.23 6.58 -24.35
CA SER A 226 19.37 7.20 -23.04
C SER A 226 18.32 8.28 -22.95
N ARG A 227 17.27 8.07 -22.13
CA ARG A 227 16.45 9.18 -21.67
C ARG A 227 17.42 10.11 -20.97
N LYS A 228 17.71 11.27 -21.60
CA LYS A 228 18.48 12.34 -20.96
C LYS A 228 17.95 12.46 -19.53
N PRO A 229 18.81 12.46 -18.51
CA PRO A 229 18.37 12.70 -17.16
C PRO A 229 17.53 13.98 -17.24
N ARG A 230 16.27 13.94 -16.81
CA ARG A 230 15.46 15.15 -16.66
C ARG A 230 16.24 16.02 -15.69
N CYS A 231 16.89 17.05 -16.22
CA CYS A 231 17.43 18.10 -15.40
C CYS A 231 16.29 18.50 -14.46
N LYS A 232 16.46 18.38 -13.15
CA LYS A 232 15.50 18.90 -12.19
C LYS A 232 15.48 20.40 -12.48
N GLN A 233 14.45 20.86 -13.19
CA GLN A 233 14.22 22.30 -13.35
C GLN A 233 14.09 22.82 -11.92
N GLU A 234 14.92 23.80 -11.58
CA GLU A 234 14.78 24.48 -10.30
C GLU A 234 13.35 25.04 -10.23
N ALA A 235 12.69 24.74 -9.11
CA ALA A 235 11.32 25.19 -8.93
C ALA A 235 11.30 26.74 -8.92
N TYR A 236 10.54 27.32 -9.81
CA TYR A 236 10.34 28.76 -9.80
C TYR A 236 9.55 29.15 -8.54
N VAL A 237 10.14 30.04 -7.73
CA VAL A 237 9.53 30.57 -6.52
C VAL A 237 9.43 32.10 -6.68
N PRO A 238 8.23 32.68 -6.58
CA PRO A 238 8.07 34.15 -6.56
C PRO A 238 8.88 34.80 -5.44
N ASN A 239 9.46 35.96 -5.70
CA ASN A 239 10.31 36.69 -4.73
C ASN A 239 9.52 37.10 -3.48
N GLU A 240 8.25 37.42 -3.63
CA GLU A 240 7.33 37.79 -2.56
C GLU A 240 7.23 36.68 -1.47
N LEU A 241 7.42 35.43 -1.86
CA LEU A 241 7.47 34.31 -0.90
C LEU A 241 8.82 34.24 -0.17
N ASN A 242 9.91 34.75 -0.78
CA ASN A 242 11.20 34.80 -0.10
C ASN A 242 11.20 35.94 0.93
N ASP A 243 10.63 37.09 0.57
CA ASP A 243 10.64 38.29 1.38
C ASP A 243 9.89 38.12 2.73
N ILE A 244 8.85 37.25 2.76
CA ILE A 244 8.05 37.06 3.97
C ILE A 244 8.53 35.92 4.86
N MET A 245 9.53 35.10 4.45
CA MET A 245 9.87 33.88 5.16
C MET A 245 10.48 34.14 6.53
N ASP A 246 11.33 35.15 6.67
CA ASP A 246 11.97 35.46 7.94
C ASP A 246 10.96 36.01 8.97
N ASP A 247 10.04 36.88 8.51
CA ASP A 247 8.97 37.41 9.35
C ASP A 247 7.97 36.33 9.75
N LEU A 248 7.58 35.46 8.80
CA LEU A 248 6.71 34.32 9.09
C LEU A 248 7.35 33.37 10.09
N LYS A 249 8.65 33.10 9.94
CA LYS A 249 9.38 32.24 10.87
C LYS A 249 9.39 32.83 12.27
N ALA A 250 9.72 34.11 12.42
CA ALA A 250 9.70 34.81 13.71
C ALA A 250 8.30 34.81 14.34
N TYR A 251 7.26 35.00 13.53
CA TYR A 251 5.85 35.00 13.98
C TYR A 251 5.40 33.66 14.53
N VAL A 252 5.76 32.54 13.85
CA VAL A 252 5.37 31.20 14.32
C VAL A 252 6.21 30.76 15.53
N GLU A 253 7.50 31.12 15.58
CA GLU A 253 8.38 30.82 16.71
C GLU A 253 7.93 31.55 17.98
N ALA A 254 7.43 32.79 17.87
CA ALA A 254 6.83 33.52 18.97
C ALA A 254 5.60 32.85 19.58
N LYS A 255 4.92 31.97 18.80
CA LYS A 255 3.79 31.15 19.24
C LYS A 255 4.20 29.76 19.75
N GLY A 256 5.49 29.49 19.91
CA GLY A 256 6.01 28.21 20.41
C GLY A 256 6.03 27.10 19.37
N VAL A 257 5.95 27.42 18.07
CA VAL A 257 5.99 26.45 16.97
C VAL A 257 7.34 26.56 16.25
N THR A 258 7.98 25.41 15.99
CA THR A 258 9.25 25.39 15.25
C THR A 258 9.03 25.13 13.78
N LEU A 259 9.51 26.01 12.90
CA LEU A 259 9.59 25.79 11.46
C LEU A 259 10.83 24.94 11.16
N SER A 260 10.64 23.64 10.91
CA SER A 260 11.73 22.68 10.78
C SER A 260 12.34 22.59 9.39
N GLU A 261 11.54 22.83 8.34
CA GLU A 261 12.00 22.68 6.95
C GLU A 261 11.21 23.60 6.00
N ILE A 262 11.93 24.21 5.05
CA ILE A 262 11.36 24.99 3.95
C ILE A 262 11.85 24.36 2.65
N VAL A 263 10.92 23.89 1.81
CA VAL A 263 11.22 23.29 0.51
C VAL A 263 10.60 24.13 -0.60
N ASN A 264 11.40 24.53 -1.57
CA ASN A 264 10.90 25.23 -2.75
C ASN A 264 10.12 24.27 -3.64
N ILE A 265 8.89 24.67 -4.01
CA ILE A 265 8.01 23.98 -4.95
C ILE A 265 7.59 24.95 -6.05
N GLN A 266 7.08 24.44 -7.16
CA GLN A 266 6.68 25.26 -8.29
C GLN A 266 5.62 26.30 -7.85
N TYR A 267 5.91 27.59 -8.00
CA TYR A 267 5.11 28.75 -7.58
C TYR A 267 4.85 28.87 -6.08
N GLY A 268 5.62 28.15 -5.21
CA GLY A 268 5.34 28.13 -3.79
C GLY A 268 6.49 27.62 -2.92
N LYS A 269 6.21 27.60 -1.62
CA LYS A 269 7.08 26.99 -0.60
C LYS A 269 6.26 26.01 0.22
N LYS A 270 6.86 24.86 0.50
CA LYS A 270 6.34 23.86 1.42
C LYS A 270 7.02 24.07 2.77
N LEU A 271 6.22 24.26 3.80
CA LEU A 271 6.63 24.56 5.16
C LEU A 271 6.28 23.39 6.07
N ARG A 272 7.26 22.92 6.85
CA ARG A 272 7.07 21.89 7.86
C ARG A 272 7.24 22.44 9.25
N PHE A 273 6.26 22.18 10.10
CA PHE A 273 6.19 22.67 11.46
C PHE A 273 6.20 21.51 12.47
N ILE A 274 6.82 21.77 13.62
CA ILE A 274 6.83 20.88 14.77
C ILE A 274 6.12 21.58 15.93
N LEU A 275 5.04 20.95 16.43
CA LEU A 275 4.25 21.42 17.56
C LEU A 275 4.31 20.35 18.67
N GLY A 276 5.33 20.40 19.53
CA GLY A 276 5.58 19.34 20.52
C GLY A 276 5.82 17.98 19.85
N HIS A 277 4.87 17.04 19.98
CA HIS A 277 4.95 15.73 19.34
C HIS A 277 4.22 15.63 18.00
N LYS A 278 3.50 16.68 17.60
CA LYS A 278 2.72 16.74 16.36
C LYS A 278 3.52 17.43 15.25
N GLN A 279 3.28 17.01 14.00
CA GLN A 279 3.87 17.63 12.82
C GLN A 279 2.77 18.16 11.90
N ALA A 280 3.02 19.31 11.28
CA ALA A 280 2.16 19.89 10.26
C ALA A 280 2.95 20.21 8.99
N GLU A 281 2.29 20.12 7.84
CA GLU A 281 2.86 20.49 6.53
C GLU A 281 1.88 21.37 5.78
N ILE A 282 2.33 22.56 5.41
CA ILE A 282 1.55 23.58 4.69
C ILE A 282 2.28 24.00 3.42
N ASN A 283 1.56 24.09 2.32
CA ASN A 283 2.06 24.70 1.09
C ASN A 283 1.58 26.16 1.01
N LEU A 284 2.51 27.09 0.86
CA LEU A 284 2.24 28.49 0.68
C LEU A 284 2.57 28.88 -0.77
N PHE A 285 1.59 29.39 -1.50
CA PHE A 285 1.72 29.81 -2.87
C PHE A 285 1.51 31.34 -3.00
N PHE A 286 2.13 31.91 -4.02
CA PHE A 286 1.86 33.29 -4.42
C PHE A 286 1.54 33.36 -5.92
N GLY A 287 0.46 34.04 -6.26
CA GLY A 287 -0.02 34.15 -7.62
C GLY A 287 -0.82 35.44 -7.86
N LYS A 288 -1.53 35.53 -8.99
CA LYS A 288 -2.29 36.75 -9.40
C LYS A 288 -3.33 37.23 -8.37
N ARG A 289 -3.75 36.37 -7.47
CA ARG A 289 -4.75 36.66 -6.41
C ARG A 289 -4.10 36.86 -5.03
N GLY A 290 -2.76 36.97 -4.96
CA GLY A 290 -2.00 37.08 -3.73
C GLY A 290 -1.61 35.72 -3.15
N PHE A 291 -1.44 35.68 -1.83
CA PHE A 291 -1.04 34.50 -1.09
C PHE A 291 -2.17 33.48 -0.99
N THR A 292 -1.83 32.21 -1.05
CA THR A 292 -2.76 31.09 -0.88
C THR A 292 -2.13 30.02 0.01
N VAL A 293 -2.82 29.68 1.10
CA VAL A 293 -2.41 28.68 2.08
C VAL A 293 -3.15 27.39 1.80
N VAL A 294 -2.43 26.27 1.62
CA VAL A 294 -3.01 24.96 1.32
C VAL A 294 -2.43 23.93 2.30
N GLN A 295 -3.31 23.26 3.02
CA GLN A 295 -2.91 22.13 3.88
C GLN A 295 -2.37 20.99 3.00
N SER A 296 -1.26 20.40 3.41
CA SER A 296 -0.63 19.26 2.72
C SER A 296 -0.62 18.03 3.64
N PRO A 297 -1.75 17.29 3.76
CA PRO A 297 -1.81 16.13 4.60
C PRO A 297 -0.88 15.05 4.05
N ARG A 298 0.10 14.66 4.85
CA ARG A 298 1.08 13.62 4.54
C ARG A 298 1.03 12.53 5.61
N THR A 299 1.49 11.33 5.29
CA THR A 299 1.74 10.29 6.29
C THR A 299 2.71 10.83 7.36
N GLY A 300 2.25 10.95 8.60
CA GLY A 300 3.02 11.49 9.72
C GLY A 300 2.64 12.92 10.14
N THR A 301 1.73 13.62 9.40
CA THR A 301 1.19 14.90 9.84
C THR A 301 -0.14 14.72 10.57
N ASP A 302 -0.35 15.55 11.60
CA ASP A 302 -1.61 15.59 12.37
C ASP A 302 -2.61 16.55 11.69
N LYS A 303 -3.88 16.13 11.58
CA LYS A 303 -4.91 16.91 10.88
C LYS A 303 -5.24 18.22 11.61
N GLU A 304 -5.34 18.15 12.94
CA GLU A 304 -5.62 19.36 13.75
C GLU A 304 -4.47 20.34 13.68
N ALA A 305 -3.22 19.83 13.74
CA ALA A 305 -2.02 20.63 13.59
C ALA A 305 -1.94 21.30 12.20
N ASN A 306 -2.31 20.60 11.13
CA ASN A 306 -2.38 21.21 9.80
C ASN A 306 -3.41 22.33 9.72
N THR A 307 -4.60 22.15 10.32
CA THR A 307 -5.63 23.19 10.34
C THR A 307 -5.17 24.40 11.15
N LEU A 308 -4.67 24.16 12.36
CA LEU A 308 -4.16 25.21 13.22
C LEU A 308 -3.04 26.04 12.55
N MET A 309 -2.09 25.35 11.91
CA MET A 309 -0.99 26.05 11.20
C MET A 309 -1.46 26.81 9.97
N ALA A 310 -2.45 26.30 9.24
CA ALA A 310 -3.05 27.04 8.14
C ALA A 310 -3.72 28.35 8.64
N ASP A 311 -4.46 28.28 9.75
CA ASP A 311 -5.11 29.46 10.35
C ASP A 311 -4.06 30.45 10.88
N VAL A 312 -3.00 29.98 11.54
CA VAL A 312 -1.90 30.84 12.01
C VAL A 312 -1.22 31.59 10.87
N ILE A 313 -0.98 30.91 9.73
CA ILE A 313 -0.36 31.55 8.55
C ILE A 313 -1.35 32.54 7.91
N ASN A 314 -2.65 32.21 7.83
CA ASN A 314 -3.65 33.13 7.30
C ASN A 314 -3.73 34.41 8.16
N CYS A 315 -3.77 34.30 9.50
CA CYS A 315 -3.72 35.45 10.40
C CYS A 315 -2.46 36.32 10.17
N PHE A 316 -1.29 35.68 10.01
CA PHE A 316 -0.06 36.40 9.71
C PHE A 316 -0.17 37.19 8.38
N LEU A 317 -0.75 36.60 7.35
CA LEU A 317 -0.92 37.23 6.04
C LEU A 317 -1.96 38.35 6.10
N GLU A 318 -3.06 38.17 6.85
CA GLU A 318 -4.09 39.21 7.05
C GLU A 318 -3.50 40.45 7.76
N ASP A 319 -2.73 40.25 8.83
CA ASP A 319 -2.13 41.31 9.63
C ASP A 319 -1.11 42.13 8.85
N ASN A 320 -0.40 41.53 7.88
CA ASN A 320 0.74 42.16 7.20
C ASN A 320 0.47 42.59 5.74
N PHE A 321 -0.50 41.93 5.04
CA PHE A 321 -0.66 42.10 3.59
C PHE A 321 -2.08 42.39 3.10
N PHE A 322 -3.10 42.27 3.95
CA PHE A 322 -4.52 42.50 3.60
C PHE A 322 -5.11 43.65 4.43
N LYS A 323 -4.39 44.79 4.51
CA LYS A 323 -4.95 46.07 5.02
C LYS A 323 -5.63 46.84 3.94
#